data_e0d72944068dbfff235bd2512456887d
#
_entry.id   e0d72944068dbfff235bd2512456887d
#
_cell.length_a   1.000
_cell.length_b   1.000
_cell.length_c   1.000
_cell.angle_alpha   90.00
_cell.angle_beta   90.00
_cell.angle_gamma   90.00
#
_symmetry.space_group_name_H-M   'P 1'
#
loop_
_entity.id
_entity.type
_entity.pdbx_description
1 polymer ?
#
loop_
_entity_poly.entity_id
_entity_poly.type
_entity_poly.pdbx_seq_one_letter_code
_entity_poly.pdbx_strand_id
1 'polypeptide(L)'
;MLGAIRGTAGTLIVDGGASPAHLAAFAAELATRDRPPIAGIALTHWHWDHSFGSSALDVPVLASERTAAGVAVQAGYAWDEAALRQRVDDGLELAFSLPHLLEEYAEDERTALRIVVPQVTFAESHAVDLGDTTVELRWVGGDHADDSVVVWEPEDRVLFLGDALYQCLWGDPVYLTVAGTRALLDRLVPFDPAFALEGHDPDVADASAYATRVDELRRACDLVERHGDDALGLAPDHGGEWFVENVEQLVAGERRAS
;
A
#
# COMPACT_ATOMS: atom_id res chain seq x y z
N MET A 1 -2.71 -1.35 -7.61
CA MET A 1 -2.72 -2.64 -8.37
C MET A 1 -3.49 -3.68 -7.56
N LEU A 2 -4.15 -4.67 -8.20
CA LEU A 2 -4.72 -5.82 -7.52
C LEU A 2 -3.86 -7.06 -7.82
N GLY A 3 -3.63 -7.89 -6.82
CA GLY A 3 -2.90 -9.13 -6.94
C GLY A 3 -3.75 -10.37 -6.60
N ALA A 4 -3.30 -11.55 -7.03
CA ALA A 4 -3.90 -12.81 -6.60
C ALA A 4 -2.82 -13.87 -6.44
N ILE A 5 -2.86 -14.59 -5.32
CA ILE A 5 -2.00 -15.72 -5.02
C ILE A 5 -2.87 -16.99 -5.07
N ARG A 6 -2.50 -17.90 -5.96
CA ARG A 6 -3.21 -19.15 -6.14
C ARG A 6 -2.49 -20.27 -5.39
N GLY A 7 -3.19 -20.94 -4.48
CA GLY A 7 -2.77 -22.24 -3.96
C GLY A 7 -3.69 -23.36 -4.44
N THR A 8 -3.52 -24.57 -3.92
CA THR A 8 -4.36 -25.73 -4.25
C THR A 8 -5.71 -25.73 -3.51
N ALA A 9 -5.79 -25.12 -2.33
CA ALA A 9 -7.01 -25.06 -1.51
C ALA A 9 -7.78 -23.74 -1.64
N GLY A 10 -7.15 -22.65 -2.08
CA GLY A 10 -7.78 -21.34 -2.17
C GLY A 10 -6.98 -20.35 -3.02
N THR A 11 -7.63 -19.24 -3.37
CA THR A 11 -7.00 -18.07 -4.00
C THR A 11 -7.15 -16.89 -3.06
N LEU A 12 -6.04 -16.25 -2.67
CA LEU A 12 -6.04 -15.02 -1.89
C LEU A 12 -5.91 -13.83 -2.84
N ILE A 13 -6.81 -12.84 -2.71
CA ILE A 13 -6.68 -11.56 -3.40
C ILE A 13 -5.86 -10.62 -2.51
N VAL A 14 -4.96 -9.87 -3.11
CA VAL A 14 -4.19 -8.80 -2.47
C VAL A 14 -4.81 -7.48 -2.90
N ASP A 15 -5.29 -6.72 -1.93
CA ASP A 15 -6.07 -5.51 -1.99
C ASP A 15 -7.49 -5.65 -2.57
N GLY A 16 -8.36 -4.77 -2.11
CA GLY A 16 -9.74 -4.66 -2.55
C GLY A 16 -9.94 -3.75 -3.76
N GLY A 17 -8.93 -2.94 -4.09
CA GLY A 17 -9.04 -1.95 -5.17
C GLY A 17 -9.90 -0.73 -4.82
N ALA A 18 -9.96 0.21 -5.75
CA ALA A 18 -10.57 1.52 -5.58
C ALA A 18 -12.09 1.48 -5.46
N SER A 19 -12.75 0.51 -6.11
CA SER A 19 -14.22 0.42 -6.14
C SER A 19 -14.70 -1.04 -6.27
N PRO A 20 -15.98 -1.31 -5.92
CA PRO A 20 -16.59 -2.61 -6.18
C PRO A 20 -16.54 -3.00 -7.67
N ALA A 21 -16.65 -2.05 -8.59
CA ALA A 21 -16.54 -2.30 -10.01
C ALA A 21 -15.12 -2.74 -10.40
N HIS A 22 -14.10 -2.10 -9.83
CA HIS A 22 -12.68 -2.45 -10.04
C HIS A 22 -12.40 -3.89 -9.58
N LEU A 23 -12.78 -4.25 -8.34
CA LEU A 23 -12.56 -5.61 -7.83
C LEU A 23 -13.39 -6.65 -8.60
N ALA A 24 -14.64 -6.33 -8.96
CA ALA A 24 -15.50 -7.24 -9.74
C ALA A 24 -14.90 -7.54 -11.12
N ALA A 25 -14.33 -6.53 -11.79
CA ALA A 25 -13.65 -6.72 -13.08
C ALA A 25 -12.42 -7.65 -12.92
N PHE A 26 -11.61 -7.44 -11.88
CA PHE A 26 -10.47 -8.30 -11.57
C PHE A 26 -10.91 -9.74 -11.25
N ALA A 27 -11.96 -9.93 -10.43
CA ALA A 27 -12.49 -11.23 -10.10
C ALA A 27 -13.06 -11.96 -11.34
N ALA A 28 -13.70 -11.22 -12.26
CA ALA A 28 -14.19 -11.77 -13.53
C ALA A 28 -13.02 -12.26 -14.42
N GLU A 29 -11.93 -11.51 -14.51
CA GLU A 29 -10.72 -11.96 -15.21
C GLU A 29 -10.12 -13.22 -14.55
N LEU A 30 -10.02 -13.24 -13.22
CA LEU A 30 -9.57 -14.42 -12.49
C LEU A 30 -10.48 -15.63 -12.74
N ALA A 31 -11.78 -15.46 -12.91
CA ALA A 31 -12.72 -16.54 -13.16
C ALA A 31 -12.52 -17.24 -14.52
N THR A 32 -11.80 -16.60 -15.45
CA THR A 32 -11.41 -17.21 -16.73
C THR A 32 -10.26 -18.22 -16.58
N ARG A 33 -9.59 -18.23 -15.43
CA ARG A 33 -8.43 -19.07 -15.12
C ARG A 33 -8.83 -20.27 -14.28
N ASP A 34 -8.15 -21.40 -14.47
CA ASP A 34 -8.30 -22.56 -13.60
C ASP A 34 -7.70 -22.24 -12.22
N ARG A 35 -8.56 -22.05 -11.22
CA ARG A 35 -8.17 -21.69 -9.86
C ARG A 35 -9.17 -22.21 -8.83
N PRO A 36 -8.75 -22.47 -7.58
CA PRO A 36 -9.64 -22.68 -6.45
C PRO A 36 -10.51 -21.45 -6.14
N PRO A 37 -11.57 -21.58 -5.35
CA PRO A 37 -12.39 -20.47 -4.90
C PRO A 37 -11.55 -19.37 -4.22
N ILE A 38 -12.04 -18.12 -4.27
CA ILE A 38 -11.45 -17.03 -3.53
C ILE A 38 -11.65 -17.28 -2.04
N ALA A 39 -10.55 -17.38 -1.29
CA ALA A 39 -10.52 -17.65 0.14
C ALA A 39 -10.63 -16.37 0.99
N GLY A 40 -10.26 -15.22 0.43
CA GLY A 40 -10.30 -13.93 1.12
C GLY A 40 -9.61 -12.83 0.35
N ILE A 41 -9.67 -11.62 0.92
CA ILE A 41 -8.98 -10.41 0.47
C ILE A 41 -8.04 -9.98 1.59
N ALA A 42 -6.75 -9.83 1.30
CA ALA A 42 -5.76 -9.27 2.22
C ALA A 42 -5.50 -7.81 1.87
N LEU A 43 -5.76 -6.88 2.79
CA LEU A 43 -5.49 -5.47 2.59
C LEU A 43 -4.05 -5.14 2.99
N THR A 44 -3.35 -4.38 2.13
CA THR A 44 -2.00 -3.88 2.42
C THR A 44 -2.05 -2.67 3.36
N HIS A 45 -3.02 -1.77 3.20
CA HIS A 45 -3.24 -0.63 4.07
C HIS A 45 -4.66 -0.06 3.91
N TRP A 46 -5.00 0.99 4.69
CA TRP A 46 -6.38 1.48 4.80
C TRP A 46 -6.82 2.42 3.66
N HIS A 47 -5.95 2.91 2.79
CA HIS A 47 -6.31 3.89 1.76
C HIS A 47 -7.44 3.37 0.87
N TRP A 48 -8.26 4.32 0.39
CA TRP A 48 -9.51 4.04 -0.30
C TRP A 48 -9.33 3.20 -1.57
N ASP A 49 -8.27 3.45 -2.32
CA ASP A 49 -7.95 2.77 -3.58
C ASP A 49 -7.40 1.35 -3.40
N HIS A 50 -7.14 0.94 -2.16
CA HIS A 50 -6.78 -0.43 -1.76
C HIS A 50 -7.89 -1.18 -1.04
N SER A 51 -8.89 -0.49 -0.47
CA SER A 51 -9.84 -1.09 0.47
C SER A 51 -11.31 -1.03 0.03
N PHE A 52 -11.74 0.01 -0.71
CA PHE A 52 -13.17 0.29 -0.93
C PHE A 52 -13.89 -0.71 -1.83
N GLY A 53 -13.18 -1.38 -2.73
CA GLY A 53 -13.77 -2.39 -3.60
C GLY A 53 -14.11 -3.71 -2.89
N SER A 54 -13.67 -3.92 -1.64
CA SER A 54 -13.83 -5.20 -0.93
C SER A 54 -15.28 -5.68 -0.80
N SER A 55 -16.27 -4.77 -0.90
CA SER A 55 -17.69 -5.13 -0.89
C SER A 55 -18.21 -5.86 -2.14
N ALA A 56 -17.40 -5.96 -3.19
CA ALA A 56 -17.77 -6.69 -4.41
C ALA A 56 -17.86 -8.21 -4.21
N LEU A 57 -17.20 -8.74 -3.18
CA LEU A 57 -17.12 -10.19 -2.93
C LEU A 57 -17.58 -10.50 -1.50
N ASP A 58 -18.34 -11.58 -1.35
CA ASP A 58 -18.77 -12.10 -0.04
C ASP A 58 -17.75 -13.12 0.47
N VAL A 59 -16.55 -12.61 0.83
CA VAL A 59 -15.44 -13.40 1.38
C VAL A 59 -14.81 -12.65 2.56
N PRO A 60 -14.07 -13.34 3.46
CA PRO A 60 -13.37 -12.68 4.55
C PRO A 60 -12.38 -11.61 4.05
N VAL A 61 -12.34 -10.47 4.73
CA VAL A 61 -11.33 -9.43 4.54
C VAL A 61 -10.36 -9.49 5.71
N LEU A 62 -9.08 -9.65 5.39
CA LEU A 62 -7.96 -9.78 6.34
C LEU A 62 -7.14 -8.49 6.33
N ALA A 63 -6.77 -8.00 7.50
CA ALA A 63 -5.97 -6.78 7.61
C ALA A 63 -5.23 -6.70 8.94
N SER A 64 -4.23 -5.83 9.04
CA SER A 64 -3.71 -5.46 10.37
C SER A 64 -4.80 -4.81 11.23
N GLU A 65 -4.67 -4.87 12.55
CA GLU A 65 -5.56 -4.15 13.47
C GLU A 65 -5.53 -2.63 13.18
N ARG A 66 -4.38 -2.11 12.74
CA ARG A 66 -4.19 -0.70 12.36
C ARG A 66 -4.99 -0.37 11.11
N THR A 67 -4.86 -1.18 10.07
CA THR A 67 -5.64 -1.05 8.81
C THR A 67 -7.14 -1.13 9.09
N ALA A 68 -7.56 -2.13 9.90
CA ALA A 68 -8.97 -2.29 10.26
C ALA A 68 -9.52 -1.07 11.01
N ALA A 69 -8.72 -0.42 11.86
CA ALA A 69 -9.11 0.81 12.54
C ALA A 69 -9.29 1.98 11.56
N GLY A 70 -8.36 2.15 10.60
CA GLY A 70 -8.48 3.17 9.55
C GLY A 70 -9.73 2.98 8.67
N VAL A 71 -9.94 1.74 8.20
CA VAL A 71 -11.12 1.37 7.40
C VAL A 71 -12.42 1.57 8.20
N ALA A 72 -12.44 1.28 9.50
CA ALA A 72 -13.61 1.49 10.35
C ALA A 72 -13.97 2.98 10.49
N VAL A 73 -12.98 3.88 10.53
CA VAL A 73 -13.20 5.33 10.51
C VAL A 73 -13.87 5.74 9.20
N GLN A 74 -13.34 5.28 8.07
CA GLN A 74 -13.89 5.58 6.74
C GLN A 74 -15.31 5.02 6.55
N ALA A 75 -15.60 3.85 7.10
CA ALA A 75 -16.93 3.25 7.06
C ALA A 75 -18.01 4.09 7.79
N GLY A 76 -17.57 4.98 8.69
CA GLY A 76 -18.44 5.92 9.40
C GLY A 76 -18.68 7.25 8.67
N TYR A 77 -17.98 7.50 7.55
CA TYR A 77 -18.09 8.76 6.83
C TYR A 77 -19.26 8.77 5.84
N ALA A 78 -19.83 9.98 5.62
CA ALA A 78 -20.65 10.25 4.43
C ALA A 78 -19.73 10.50 3.24
N TRP A 79 -20.10 9.97 2.07
CA TRP A 79 -19.25 9.99 0.86
C TRP A 79 -19.84 10.84 -0.27
N ASP A 80 -20.86 11.68 0.04
CA ASP A 80 -21.30 12.71 -0.91
C ASP A 80 -20.21 13.78 -1.10
N GLU A 81 -20.29 14.52 -2.20
CA GLU A 81 -19.25 15.50 -2.56
C GLU A 81 -19.09 16.60 -1.50
N ALA A 82 -20.17 17.04 -0.86
CA ALA A 82 -20.10 18.08 0.16
C ALA A 82 -19.33 17.60 1.40
N ALA A 83 -19.59 16.36 1.85
CA ALA A 83 -18.88 15.74 2.96
C ALA A 83 -17.40 15.48 2.64
N LEU A 84 -17.08 15.08 1.40
CA LEU A 84 -15.70 14.93 0.93
C LEU A 84 -14.94 16.26 0.97
N ARG A 85 -15.52 17.33 0.41
CA ARG A 85 -14.90 18.67 0.41
C ARG A 85 -14.69 19.19 1.82
N GLN A 86 -15.68 18.97 2.71
CA GLN A 86 -15.54 19.38 4.11
C GLN A 86 -14.37 18.64 4.80
N ARG A 87 -14.18 17.33 4.55
CA ARG A 87 -13.04 16.62 5.13
C ARG A 87 -11.69 17.10 4.58
N VAL A 88 -11.63 17.49 3.31
CA VAL A 88 -10.42 18.14 2.76
C VAL A 88 -10.16 19.47 3.47
N ASP A 89 -11.17 20.30 3.66
CA ASP A 89 -11.05 21.59 4.36
C ASP A 89 -10.63 21.41 5.84
N ASP A 90 -11.10 20.34 6.47
CA ASP A 90 -10.79 19.97 7.86
C ASP A 90 -9.44 19.24 7.99
N GLY A 91 -8.75 18.93 6.90
CA GLY A 91 -7.49 18.17 6.89
C GLY A 91 -7.65 16.68 7.23
N LEU A 92 -8.85 16.13 7.08
CA LEU A 92 -9.19 14.72 7.33
C LEU A 92 -9.21 13.87 6.04
N GLU A 93 -9.03 14.51 4.90
CA GLU A 93 -8.91 13.88 3.59
C GLU A 93 -7.89 14.65 2.75
N LEU A 94 -7.18 13.96 1.90
CA LEU A 94 -6.22 14.58 1.00
C LEU A 94 -6.93 15.31 -0.15
N ALA A 95 -6.54 16.55 -0.42
CA ALA A 95 -7.02 17.27 -1.60
C ALA A 95 -6.73 16.51 -2.91
N PHE A 96 -5.65 15.73 -2.91
CA PHE A 96 -5.28 14.82 -4.00
C PHE A 96 -6.33 13.71 -4.24
N SER A 97 -6.91 13.13 -3.19
CA SER A 97 -7.89 12.04 -3.31
C SER A 97 -9.23 12.51 -3.91
N LEU A 98 -9.60 13.77 -3.68
CA LEU A 98 -10.93 14.29 -4.07
C LEU A 98 -11.24 14.11 -5.56
N PRO A 99 -10.43 14.57 -6.54
CA PRO A 99 -10.75 14.40 -7.96
C PRO A 99 -10.83 12.93 -8.36
N HIS A 100 -9.99 12.06 -7.80
CA HIS A 100 -9.97 10.65 -8.10
C HIS A 100 -11.22 9.92 -7.57
N LEU A 101 -11.69 10.24 -6.36
CA LEU A 101 -12.93 9.71 -5.81
C LEU A 101 -14.16 10.17 -6.61
N LEU A 102 -14.15 11.42 -7.11
CA LEU A 102 -15.23 11.95 -7.94
C LEU A 102 -15.24 11.34 -9.36
N GLU A 103 -14.09 10.92 -9.88
CA GLU A 103 -13.96 10.23 -11.17
C GLU A 103 -14.34 8.75 -11.05
N GLU A 104 -13.91 8.07 -9.97
CA GLU A 104 -14.13 6.63 -9.76
C GLU A 104 -15.61 6.30 -9.51
N TYR A 105 -16.35 7.20 -8.85
CA TYR A 105 -17.71 6.95 -8.40
C TYR A 105 -18.70 8.00 -8.91
N ALA A 106 -19.80 7.57 -9.52
CA ALA A 106 -20.97 8.43 -9.69
C ALA A 106 -21.54 8.86 -8.31
N GLU A 107 -22.29 9.94 -8.26
CA GLU A 107 -22.79 10.51 -7.00
C GLU A 107 -23.67 9.52 -6.21
N ASP A 108 -24.55 8.81 -6.88
CA ASP A 108 -25.44 7.81 -6.28
C ASP A 108 -24.66 6.58 -5.77
N GLU A 109 -23.64 6.13 -6.50
CA GLU A 109 -22.75 5.06 -6.08
C GLU A 109 -21.95 5.46 -4.83
N ARG A 110 -21.42 6.69 -4.83
CA ARG A 110 -20.63 7.24 -3.73
C ARG A 110 -21.48 7.41 -2.47
N THR A 111 -22.71 7.92 -2.58
CA THR A 111 -23.62 8.06 -1.44
C THR A 111 -24.13 6.73 -0.90
N ALA A 112 -24.16 5.69 -1.72
CA ALA A 112 -24.52 4.32 -1.33
C ALA A 112 -23.29 3.44 -0.97
N LEU A 113 -22.10 4.00 -0.94
CA LEU A 113 -20.85 3.26 -0.72
C LEU A 113 -20.88 2.49 0.60
N ARG A 114 -20.57 1.20 0.53
CA ARG A 114 -20.42 0.32 1.68
C ARG A 114 -18.98 -0.12 1.82
N ILE A 115 -18.32 0.40 2.84
CA ILE A 115 -16.95 0.02 3.16
C ILE A 115 -16.99 -1.17 4.10
N VAL A 116 -16.29 -2.24 3.72
CA VAL A 116 -16.23 -3.50 4.49
C VAL A 116 -15.11 -3.37 5.53
N VAL A 117 -15.47 -3.32 6.80
CA VAL A 117 -14.50 -3.37 7.89
C VAL A 117 -13.93 -4.80 7.96
N PRO A 118 -12.60 -4.99 7.97
CA PRO A 118 -11.97 -6.30 8.04
C PRO A 118 -12.46 -7.13 9.22
N GLN A 119 -12.75 -8.43 8.98
CA GLN A 119 -13.28 -9.35 9.99
C GLN A 119 -12.17 -10.22 10.59
N VAL A 120 -11.07 -10.43 9.87
CA VAL A 120 -9.92 -11.18 10.35
C VAL A 120 -8.78 -10.19 10.56
N THR A 121 -8.42 -9.93 11.81
CA THR A 121 -7.40 -8.94 12.15
C THR A 121 -6.22 -9.57 12.87
N PHE A 122 -5.05 -8.93 12.75
CA PHE A 122 -3.81 -9.35 13.40
C PHE A 122 -2.96 -8.13 13.79
N ALA A 123 -2.14 -8.29 14.83
CA ALA A 123 -1.30 -7.20 15.31
C ALA A 123 -0.04 -7.00 14.43
N GLU A 124 0.77 -8.06 14.26
CA GLU A 124 2.07 -7.99 13.58
C GLU A 124 2.14 -8.88 12.34
N SER A 125 1.59 -10.09 12.40
CA SER A 125 1.59 -11.03 11.27
C SER A 125 0.42 -11.99 11.31
N HIS A 126 0.07 -12.53 10.14
CA HIS A 126 -0.93 -13.57 9.97
C HIS A 126 -0.53 -14.51 8.83
N ALA A 127 -0.80 -15.80 8.99
CA ALA A 127 -0.52 -16.81 7.96
C ALA A 127 -1.83 -17.30 7.35
N VAL A 128 -1.88 -17.36 6.02
CA VAL A 128 -3.02 -17.89 5.25
C VAL A 128 -2.57 -19.15 4.54
N ASP A 129 -3.14 -20.30 4.93
CA ASP A 129 -2.89 -21.58 4.29
C ASP A 129 -3.74 -21.69 3.00
N LEU A 130 -3.08 -21.81 1.85
CA LEU A 130 -3.70 -22.02 0.55
C LEU A 130 -3.51 -23.44 0.02
N GLY A 131 -2.98 -24.35 0.86
CA GLY A 131 -2.81 -25.77 0.57
C GLY A 131 -1.35 -26.14 0.27
N ASP A 132 -0.84 -25.76 -0.87
CA ASP A 132 0.55 -25.99 -1.29
C ASP A 132 1.49 -24.81 -0.94
N THR A 133 0.95 -23.68 -0.58
CA THR A 133 1.70 -22.53 -0.07
C THR A 133 1.04 -21.94 1.17
N THR A 134 1.83 -21.33 2.05
CA THR A 134 1.35 -20.53 3.18
C THR A 134 1.80 -19.09 3.00
N VAL A 135 0.85 -18.23 2.71
CA VAL A 135 1.09 -16.79 2.50
C VAL A 135 1.22 -16.09 3.85
N GLU A 136 2.23 -15.27 4.01
CA GLU A 136 2.42 -14.45 5.19
C GLU A 136 1.99 -13.00 4.94
N LEU A 137 1.11 -12.48 5.78
CA LEU A 137 0.78 -11.06 5.89
C LEU A 137 1.62 -10.50 7.03
N ARG A 138 2.45 -9.47 6.79
CA ARG A 138 3.30 -8.90 7.83
C ARG A 138 3.24 -7.38 7.84
N TRP A 139 2.96 -6.83 9.03
CA TRP A 139 3.04 -5.39 9.23
C TRP A 139 4.49 -4.89 9.09
N VAL A 140 4.66 -3.83 8.32
CA VAL A 140 5.96 -3.19 8.08
C VAL A 140 5.90 -1.69 8.39
N GLY A 141 4.71 -1.06 8.41
CA GLY A 141 4.58 0.38 8.55
C GLY A 141 5.22 1.15 7.41
N GLY A 142 5.65 2.35 7.66
CA GLY A 142 6.28 3.25 6.69
C GLY A 142 5.66 4.64 6.73
N ASP A 143 6.27 5.57 6.01
CA ASP A 143 5.81 6.96 6.01
C ASP A 143 4.53 7.16 5.17
N HIS A 144 4.31 6.33 4.15
CA HIS A 144 3.10 6.38 3.33
C HIS A 144 1.85 6.10 4.17
N ALA A 145 1.89 5.00 4.93
CA ALA A 145 0.86 4.60 5.86
C ALA A 145 1.49 3.76 6.99
N ASP A 146 1.25 4.14 8.24
CA ASP A 146 1.83 3.48 9.43
C ASP A 146 1.26 2.07 9.65
N ASP A 147 0.16 1.74 9.00
CA ASP A 147 -0.51 0.45 9.01
C ASP A 147 -0.05 -0.51 7.91
N SER A 148 0.88 -0.11 7.04
CA SER A 148 1.29 -0.89 5.87
C SER A 148 1.67 -2.33 6.21
N VAL A 149 1.13 -3.25 5.43
CA VAL A 149 1.34 -4.70 5.46
C VAL A 149 1.89 -5.14 4.12
N VAL A 150 2.90 -5.98 4.13
CA VAL A 150 3.35 -6.71 2.94
C VAL A 150 2.74 -8.10 2.92
N VAL A 151 2.53 -8.62 1.71
CA VAL A 151 2.02 -9.98 1.50
C VAL A 151 3.12 -10.79 0.83
N TRP A 152 3.60 -11.82 1.54
CA TRP A 152 4.69 -12.67 1.11
C TRP A 152 4.23 -14.07 0.74
N GLU A 153 4.49 -14.45 -0.48
CA GLU A 153 4.34 -15.82 -0.97
C GLU A 153 5.73 -16.47 -1.09
N PRO A 154 6.05 -17.48 -0.25
CA PRO A 154 7.42 -17.97 -0.10
C PRO A 154 7.88 -18.96 -1.19
N GLU A 155 6.97 -19.71 -1.83
CA GLU A 155 7.34 -20.77 -2.76
C GLU A 155 7.90 -20.20 -4.08
N ASP A 156 7.20 -19.23 -4.67
CA ASP A 156 7.64 -18.49 -5.86
C ASP A 156 8.44 -17.22 -5.49
N ARG A 157 8.55 -16.92 -4.19
CA ARG A 157 9.24 -15.76 -3.63
C ARG A 157 8.69 -14.45 -4.18
N VAL A 158 7.38 -14.29 -4.10
CA VAL A 158 6.65 -13.08 -4.54
C VAL A 158 6.31 -12.21 -3.35
N LEU A 159 6.71 -10.92 -3.40
CA LEU A 159 6.44 -9.94 -2.37
C LEU A 159 5.53 -8.83 -2.93
N PHE A 160 4.32 -8.71 -2.39
CA PHE A 160 3.45 -7.56 -2.62
C PHE A 160 3.73 -6.51 -1.56
N LEU A 161 4.20 -5.37 -1.99
CA LEU A 161 4.61 -4.25 -1.12
C LEU A 161 3.46 -3.29 -0.81
N GLY A 162 2.37 -3.33 -1.61
CA GLY A 162 1.41 -2.23 -1.59
C GLY A 162 2.15 -0.90 -1.84
N ASP A 163 1.87 0.09 -1.03
CA ASP A 163 2.47 1.43 -1.14
C ASP A 163 3.57 1.69 -0.10
N ALA A 164 4.07 0.62 0.54
CA ALA A 164 4.97 0.74 1.67
C ALA A 164 6.26 1.55 1.37
N LEU A 165 6.75 1.54 0.13
CA LEU A 165 7.95 2.27 -0.28
C LEU A 165 7.67 3.72 -0.72
N TYR A 166 6.40 4.13 -0.78
CA TYR A 166 6.05 5.48 -1.21
C TYR A 166 6.10 6.49 -0.07
N GLN A 167 6.10 7.75 -0.45
CA GLN A 167 6.15 8.89 0.46
C GLN A 167 4.83 9.12 1.19
N CYS A 168 4.89 9.83 2.30
CA CYS A 168 3.73 10.40 2.97
C CYS A 168 3.12 11.51 2.12
N LEU A 169 1.82 11.37 1.81
CA LEU A 169 1.05 12.36 1.06
C LEU A 169 0.43 13.45 1.95
N TRP A 170 0.46 13.28 3.28
CA TRP A 170 -0.09 14.22 4.27
C TRP A 170 0.85 15.39 4.57
N GLY A 171 1.52 15.90 3.55
CA GLY A 171 2.44 17.03 3.66
C GLY A 171 2.53 17.82 2.37
N ASP A 172 2.88 19.10 2.50
CA ASP A 172 3.28 19.96 1.40
C ASP A 172 4.64 20.60 1.76
N PRO A 173 5.71 20.19 1.08
CA PRO A 173 5.80 19.08 0.13
C PRO A 173 5.54 17.68 0.75
N VAL A 174 5.25 16.68 -0.07
CA VAL A 174 5.24 15.27 0.33
C VAL A 174 6.62 14.86 0.85
N TYR A 175 6.69 13.84 1.71
CA TYR A 175 7.95 13.56 2.41
C TYR A 175 8.15 12.08 2.75
N LEU A 176 9.41 11.72 2.97
CA LEU A 176 9.88 10.54 3.67
C LEU A 176 10.68 10.99 4.90
N THR A 177 10.70 10.20 5.96
CA THR A 177 11.60 10.43 7.10
C THR A 177 12.74 9.42 7.08
N VAL A 178 13.94 9.84 7.47
CA VAL A 178 15.08 8.92 7.56
C VAL A 178 14.78 7.78 8.54
N ALA A 179 14.20 8.12 9.69
CA ALA A 179 13.88 7.12 10.71
C ALA A 179 12.79 6.13 10.25
N GLY A 180 11.72 6.62 9.60
CA GLY A 180 10.63 5.79 9.07
C GLY A 180 11.12 4.87 7.95
N THR A 181 11.85 5.43 6.98
CA THR A 181 12.42 4.67 5.86
C THR A 181 13.37 3.57 6.36
N ARG A 182 14.28 3.86 7.28
CA ARG A 182 15.19 2.84 7.85
C ARG A 182 14.43 1.74 8.57
N ALA A 183 13.47 2.11 9.42
CA ALA A 183 12.67 1.14 10.15
C ALA A 183 11.86 0.22 9.21
N LEU A 184 11.31 0.77 8.12
CA LEU A 184 10.65 0.00 7.08
C LEU A 184 11.63 -0.97 6.41
N LEU A 185 12.77 -0.46 5.93
CA LEU A 185 13.77 -1.28 5.24
C LEU A 185 14.32 -2.41 6.12
N ASP A 186 14.48 -2.17 7.44
CA ASP A 186 14.90 -3.21 8.38
C ASP A 186 13.85 -4.31 8.53
N ARG A 187 12.53 -3.97 8.47
CA ARG A 187 11.45 -4.96 8.50
C ARG A 187 11.32 -5.74 7.19
N LEU A 188 11.81 -5.18 6.08
CA LEU A 188 11.84 -5.86 4.78
C LEU A 188 13.03 -6.81 4.62
N VAL A 189 14.08 -6.72 5.46
CA VAL A 189 15.27 -7.59 5.39
C VAL A 189 14.96 -9.10 5.38
N PRO A 190 13.97 -9.62 6.12
CA PRO A 190 13.68 -11.06 6.12
C PRO A 190 13.18 -11.59 4.78
N PHE A 191 12.67 -10.73 3.90
CA PHE A 191 12.15 -11.11 2.59
C PHE A 191 13.29 -11.05 1.56
N ASP A 192 13.37 -12.12 0.77
CA ASP A 192 14.35 -12.24 -0.34
C ASP A 192 13.55 -12.56 -1.63
N PRO A 193 12.80 -11.55 -2.17
CA PRO A 193 11.90 -11.80 -3.28
C PRO A 193 12.64 -12.07 -4.59
N ALA A 194 12.10 -13.03 -5.37
CA ALA A 194 12.42 -13.16 -6.78
C ALA A 194 11.65 -12.10 -7.61
N PHE A 195 10.44 -11.74 -7.12
CA PHE A 195 9.59 -10.73 -7.71
C PHE A 195 8.95 -9.86 -6.63
N ALA A 196 8.94 -8.54 -6.84
CA ALA A 196 8.27 -7.58 -5.98
C ALA A 196 7.26 -6.75 -6.79
N LEU A 197 6.10 -6.47 -6.18
CA LEU A 197 5.01 -5.70 -6.79
C LEU A 197 4.64 -4.53 -5.88
N GLU A 198 4.57 -3.33 -6.46
CA GLU A 198 4.12 -2.11 -5.79
C GLU A 198 2.70 -1.74 -6.22
N GLY A 199 1.99 -0.98 -5.39
CA GLY A 199 0.56 -0.70 -5.59
C GLY A 199 0.24 0.09 -6.85
N HIS A 200 1.13 1.00 -7.27
CA HIS A 200 0.91 1.89 -8.41
C HIS A 200 1.94 1.74 -9.54
N ASP A 201 2.88 0.80 -9.42
CA ASP A 201 3.80 0.48 -10.51
C ASP A 201 3.23 -0.68 -11.34
N PRO A 202 3.01 -0.53 -12.66
CA PRO A 202 2.53 -1.62 -13.51
C PRO A 202 3.57 -2.70 -13.75
N ASP A 203 4.85 -2.40 -13.50
CA ASP A 203 5.95 -3.32 -13.75
C ASP A 203 6.23 -4.18 -12.51
N VAL A 204 6.56 -5.44 -12.76
CA VAL A 204 6.99 -6.36 -11.72
C VAL A 204 8.52 -6.26 -11.60
N ALA A 205 8.99 -5.83 -10.44
CA ALA A 205 10.42 -5.77 -10.16
C ALA A 205 10.98 -7.19 -9.96
N ASP A 206 12.05 -7.53 -10.66
CA ASP A 206 12.82 -8.72 -10.36
C ASP A 206 13.72 -8.51 -9.11
N ALA A 207 14.39 -9.55 -8.65
CA ALA A 207 15.26 -9.50 -7.47
C ALA A 207 16.32 -8.40 -7.55
N SER A 208 16.87 -8.13 -8.75
CA SER A 208 17.90 -7.10 -8.97
C SER A 208 17.30 -5.69 -8.89
N ALA A 209 16.16 -5.48 -9.50
CA ALA A 209 15.44 -4.20 -9.46
C ALA A 209 15.00 -3.88 -8.04
N TYR A 210 14.42 -4.85 -7.31
CA TYR A 210 14.06 -4.70 -5.90
C TYR A 210 15.27 -4.36 -5.02
N ALA A 211 16.37 -5.11 -5.16
CA ALA A 211 17.59 -4.86 -4.40
C ALA A 211 18.18 -3.47 -4.68
N THR A 212 18.15 -3.03 -5.95
CA THR A 212 18.58 -1.68 -6.34
C THR A 212 17.74 -0.62 -5.66
N ARG A 213 16.38 -0.76 -5.67
CA ARG A 213 15.46 0.19 -5.03
C ARG A 213 15.70 0.31 -3.52
N VAL A 214 15.86 -0.83 -2.84
CA VAL A 214 16.19 -0.86 -1.39
C VAL A 214 17.55 -0.21 -1.10
N ASP A 215 18.58 -0.49 -1.92
CA ASP A 215 19.91 0.11 -1.78
C ASP A 215 19.89 1.62 -2.00
N GLU A 216 19.18 2.08 -3.00
CA GLU A 216 19.03 3.53 -3.29
C GLU A 216 18.36 4.28 -2.14
N LEU A 217 17.29 3.73 -1.54
CA LEU A 217 16.67 4.32 -0.35
C LEU A 217 17.65 4.37 0.84
N ARG A 218 18.42 3.31 1.08
CA ARG A 218 19.46 3.31 2.13
C ARG A 218 20.52 4.38 1.90
N ARG A 219 21.01 4.49 0.67
CA ARG A 219 22.02 5.49 0.31
C ARG A 219 21.46 6.91 0.40
N ALA A 220 20.20 7.13 0.02
CA ALA A 220 19.54 8.41 0.19
C ALA A 220 19.44 8.80 1.68
N CYS A 221 19.03 7.88 2.55
CA CYS A 221 19.06 8.10 4.00
C CYS A 221 20.47 8.43 4.50
N ASP A 222 21.49 7.69 4.08
CA ASP A 222 22.89 7.94 4.45
C ASP A 222 23.37 9.32 4.02
N LEU A 223 22.96 9.78 2.83
CA LEU A 223 23.33 11.09 2.31
C LEU A 223 22.69 12.20 3.13
N VAL A 224 21.39 12.09 3.43
CA VAL A 224 20.66 13.10 4.22
C VAL A 224 21.15 13.13 5.67
N GLU A 225 21.40 11.99 6.31
CA GLU A 225 21.97 11.98 7.68
C GLU A 225 23.33 12.66 7.79
N ARG A 226 24.18 12.51 6.76
CA ARG A 226 25.53 13.11 6.78
C ARG A 226 25.54 14.59 6.45
N HIS A 227 24.65 15.05 5.58
CA HIS A 227 24.76 16.36 4.94
C HIS A 227 23.55 17.26 5.18
N GLY A 228 22.45 16.74 5.77
CA GLY A 228 21.24 17.53 5.97
C GLY A 228 20.75 18.15 4.66
N ASP A 229 20.44 19.42 4.67
CA ASP A 229 19.98 20.18 3.49
C ASP A 229 20.98 20.20 2.33
N ASP A 230 22.29 20.11 2.61
CA ASP A 230 23.32 20.10 1.57
C ASP A 230 23.23 18.83 0.70
N ALA A 231 22.54 17.77 1.16
CA ALA A 231 22.29 16.57 0.40
C ALA A 231 21.58 16.84 -0.94
N LEU A 232 20.71 17.86 -0.99
CA LEU A 232 20.01 18.26 -2.24
C LEU A 232 20.99 18.62 -3.36
N GLY A 233 22.08 19.31 -3.03
CA GLY A 233 23.11 19.70 -4.00
C GLY A 233 24.01 18.54 -4.42
N LEU A 234 24.11 17.48 -3.60
CA LEU A 234 24.96 16.31 -3.84
C LEU A 234 24.23 15.18 -4.56
N ALA A 235 22.92 15.07 -4.40
CA ALA A 235 22.13 13.95 -4.90
C ALA A 235 22.34 13.62 -6.39
N PRO A 236 22.42 14.59 -7.32
CA PRO A 236 22.64 14.31 -8.75
C PRO A 236 23.94 13.56 -9.06
N ASP A 237 24.96 13.70 -8.21
CA ASP A 237 26.26 13.00 -8.37
C ASP A 237 26.23 11.56 -7.83
N HIS A 238 25.18 11.20 -7.10
CA HIS A 238 25.07 9.90 -6.39
C HIS A 238 24.06 8.94 -6.98
N GLY A 239 23.12 9.39 -7.83
CA GLY A 239 22.08 8.53 -8.41
C GLY A 239 21.27 9.18 -9.51
N GLY A 240 20.30 8.41 -10.06
CA GLY A 240 19.37 8.86 -11.07
C GLY A 240 18.23 9.73 -10.50
N GLU A 241 17.25 10.02 -11.36
CA GLU A 241 16.10 10.88 -11.03
C GLU A 241 15.35 10.40 -9.77
N TRP A 242 15.04 9.10 -9.69
CA TRP A 242 14.36 8.52 -8.54
C TRP A 242 15.17 8.66 -7.23
N PHE A 243 16.50 8.53 -7.27
CA PHE A 243 17.37 8.75 -6.11
C PHE A 243 17.30 10.21 -5.64
N VAL A 244 17.36 11.18 -6.59
CA VAL A 244 17.25 12.61 -6.31
C VAL A 244 15.91 12.93 -5.64
N GLU A 245 14.82 12.41 -6.19
CA GLU A 245 13.48 12.60 -5.64
C GLU A 245 13.38 12.07 -4.20
N ASN A 246 13.91 10.88 -3.91
CA ASN A 246 13.92 10.34 -2.54
C ASN A 246 14.76 11.22 -1.58
N VAL A 247 15.88 11.78 -2.02
CA VAL A 247 16.66 12.71 -1.20
C VAL A 247 15.86 13.99 -0.92
N GLU A 248 15.15 14.54 -1.91
CA GLU A 248 14.28 15.70 -1.72
C GLU A 248 13.17 15.43 -0.70
N GLN A 249 12.52 14.29 -0.79
CA GLN A 249 11.46 13.87 0.13
C GLN A 249 12.00 13.63 1.55
N LEU A 250 13.18 13.01 1.69
CA LEU A 250 13.83 12.79 2.99
C LEU A 250 14.24 14.12 3.64
N VAL A 251 14.83 15.05 2.89
CA VAL A 251 15.15 16.39 3.41
C VAL A 251 13.88 17.13 3.85
N ALA A 252 12.78 17.00 3.07
CA ALA A 252 11.49 17.58 3.46
C ALA A 252 10.99 17.01 4.80
N GLY A 253 11.12 15.69 5.02
CA GLY A 253 10.74 15.04 6.27
C GLY A 253 11.57 15.49 7.47
N GLU A 254 12.88 15.57 7.34
CA GLU A 254 13.76 16.03 8.42
C GLU A 254 13.50 17.50 8.83
N ARG A 255 13.14 18.35 7.86
CA ARG A 255 12.73 19.75 8.15
C ARG A 255 11.42 19.84 8.94
N ARG A 256 10.52 18.83 8.81
CA ARG A 256 9.27 18.80 9.58
C ARG A 256 9.46 18.31 11.02
N ALA A 257 10.52 17.52 11.25
CA ALA A 257 10.85 16.97 12.57
C ALA A 257 11.69 17.94 13.42
N SER A 258 12.27 18.98 12.80
CA SER A 258 13.10 20.02 13.45
C SER A 258 12.26 21.15 14.01
#